data_aa81691e6a3e0c6f3feefa9ac34100cc
#
_entry.id   aa81691e6a3e0c6f3feefa9ac34100cc
#
_cell.length_a   1.000
_cell.length_b   1.000
_cell.length_c   1.000
_cell.angle_alpha   90.00
_cell.angle_beta   90.00
_cell.angle_gamma   90.00
#
_symmetry.space_group_name_H-M   'P 1'
#
loop_
_entity.id
_entity.type
_entity.pdbx_description
1 polymer ?
#
loop_
_entity_poly.entity_id
_entity_poly.type
_entity_poly.pdbx_seq_one_letter_code
_entity_poly.pdbx_strand_id
1 'polypeptide(L)'
;KQSRGGTCTLASAAMMLRRRAFLDGLTDWTDVTENSVRGSAWSGGLAHSFNYNAMQVGYATLPSGTEAKKQTLIQLLAEHPEGIVLYDRSRPHAVLLTDYTDGVFYCSDPAGSVSLGRVPISAASISIAGASCYWYIASDQNSVTASPDSLRLEGMHYPVNIRTGKGMSVSGIAASASNAVLTEVEVVILDANDQTVQSAEAAPNVSSWSLKNLDSQIRFGELPEGSYTYMVVLTDSNGQTLCFMSDFTVSGSANSTAVYWSVQDPSGSKVSQIVQEVEAAAVEAVESGSEAVGETKKNIWSWLLG
;
A
#
# COMPACT_ATOMS: atom_id res chain seq x y z
N LYS A 1 4.82 19.07 7.89
CA LYS A 1 4.81 20.50 7.53
C LYS A 1 6.24 20.96 7.33
N GLN A 2 6.51 21.71 6.24
CA GLN A 2 7.85 22.27 6.00
C GLN A 2 8.26 23.23 7.13
N SER A 3 9.55 23.20 7.49
CA SER A 3 10.08 24.02 8.58
C SER A 3 10.28 25.48 8.20
N ARG A 4 10.49 25.77 6.90
CA ARG A 4 10.77 27.10 6.34
C ARG A 4 10.11 27.26 4.97
N GLY A 5 9.88 28.52 4.55
CA GLY A 5 9.55 28.79 3.16
C GLY A 5 10.66 28.31 2.21
N GLY A 6 10.27 27.74 1.07
CA GLY A 6 11.20 27.23 0.06
C GLY A 6 11.78 25.83 0.29
N THR A 7 11.39 25.13 1.36
CA THR A 7 11.85 23.74 1.63
C THR A 7 10.79 22.66 1.31
N CYS A 8 9.82 22.98 0.49
CA CYS A 8 8.73 22.05 0.13
C CYS A 8 9.23 20.72 -0.46
N THR A 9 10.24 20.76 -1.34
CA THR A 9 10.85 19.54 -1.92
C THR A 9 11.53 18.68 -0.84
N LEU A 10 12.28 19.29 0.08
CA LEU A 10 12.94 18.58 1.17
C LEU A 10 11.92 17.97 2.15
N ALA A 11 10.88 18.74 2.51
CA ALA A 11 9.83 18.25 3.38
C ALA A 11 9.05 17.08 2.73
N SER A 12 8.75 17.18 1.44
CA SER A 12 8.11 16.08 0.68
C SER A 12 9.00 14.85 0.57
N ALA A 13 10.33 15.02 0.36
CA ALA A 13 11.28 13.93 0.38
C ALA A 13 11.36 13.24 1.75
N ALA A 14 11.37 14.03 2.83
CA ALA A 14 11.33 13.47 4.19
C ALA A 14 10.03 12.68 4.45
N MET A 15 8.89 13.14 3.95
CA MET A 15 7.63 12.39 4.04
C MET A 15 7.69 11.08 3.23
N MET A 16 8.25 11.07 2.02
CA MET A 16 8.44 9.89 1.20
C MET A 16 9.32 8.85 1.90
N LEU A 17 10.50 9.26 2.34
CA LEU A 17 11.45 8.40 3.06
C LEU A 17 10.88 7.86 4.37
N ARG A 18 10.14 8.70 5.12
CA ARG A 18 9.46 8.30 6.34
C ARG A 18 8.38 7.24 6.08
N ARG A 19 7.61 7.40 5.02
CA ARG A 19 6.61 6.40 4.62
C ARG A 19 7.27 5.10 4.21
N ARG A 20 8.38 5.16 3.46
CA ARG A 20 9.13 3.97 3.10
C ARG A 20 9.69 3.25 4.33
N ALA A 21 10.34 3.98 5.23
CA ALA A 21 10.84 3.44 6.49
C ALA A 21 9.72 2.76 7.33
N PHE A 22 8.52 3.35 7.34
CA PHE A 22 7.35 2.75 7.97
C PHE A 22 6.91 1.46 7.26
N LEU A 23 6.84 1.48 5.91
CA LEU A 23 6.48 0.31 5.11
C LEU A 23 7.48 -0.85 5.25
N ASP A 24 8.77 -0.53 5.48
CA ASP A 24 9.83 -1.50 5.74
C ASP A 24 9.84 -2.01 7.20
N GLY A 25 8.93 -1.52 8.05
CA GLY A 25 8.83 -1.91 9.45
C GLY A 25 9.99 -1.41 10.32
N LEU A 26 10.70 -0.36 9.90
CA LEU A 26 11.79 0.21 10.70
C LEU A 26 11.24 0.89 11.94
N THR A 27 11.77 0.55 13.11
CA THR A 27 11.31 1.09 14.41
C THR A 27 11.60 2.59 14.59
N ASP A 28 12.59 3.11 13.87
CA ASP A 28 13.05 4.50 13.90
C ASP A 28 12.43 5.36 12.78
N TRP A 29 11.37 4.87 12.10
CA TRP A 29 10.72 5.61 11.01
C TRP A 29 10.26 7.02 11.42
N THR A 30 9.99 7.25 12.72
CA THR A 30 9.60 8.57 13.25
C THR A 30 10.75 9.59 13.22
N ASP A 31 12.00 9.13 13.19
CA ASP A 31 13.20 9.95 13.19
C ASP A 31 13.54 10.50 11.80
N VAL A 32 12.86 9.97 10.76
CA VAL A 32 12.94 10.52 9.41
C VAL A 32 12.19 11.85 9.35
N THR A 33 12.91 12.94 9.42
CA THR A 33 12.41 14.30 9.46
C THR A 33 13.06 15.18 8.39
N GLU A 34 12.49 16.35 8.10
CA GLU A 34 13.12 17.32 7.20
C GLU A 34 14.57 17.65 7.64
N ASN A 35 14.81 17.71 8.95
CA ASN A 35 16.12 18.03 9.48
C ASN A 35 17.13 16.88 9.34
N SER A 36 16.71 15.62 9.58
CA SER A 36 17.60 14.46 9.45
C SER A 36 17.99 14.18 7.98
N VAL A 37 17.09 14.44 7.03
CA VAL A 37 17.33 14.26 5.58
C VAL A 37 18.18 15.40 5.00
N ARG A 38 18.15 16.59 5.59
CA ARG A 38 18.81 17.81 5.07
C ARG A 38 20.29 17.63 4.76
N GLY A 39 21.04 16.95 5.61
CA GLY A 39 22.48 16.82 5.50
C GLY A 39 22.91 16.06 4.23
N SER A 40 22.14 15.06 3.82
CA SER A 40 22.43 14.23 2.64
C SER A 40 21.78 14.74 1.35
N ALA A 41 20.71 15.53 1.45
CA ALA A 41 19.81 15.83 0.34
C ALA A 41 19.78 17.29 -0.09
N TRP A 42 20.34 18.24 0.68
CA TRP A 42 20.07 19.66 0.47
C TRP A 42 21.34 20.51 0.27
N SER A 43 21.44 21.14 -0.91
CA SER A 43 22.45 22.16 -1.20
C SER A 43 21.82 23.35 -1.95
N GLY A 44 21.03 24.16 -1.23
CA GLY A 44 20.24 25.24 -1.84
C GLY A 44 19.00 24.78 -2.62
N GLY A 45 18.82 23.49 -2.77
CA GLY A 45 17.71 22.79 -3.39
C GLY A 45 17.82 21.28 -3.09
N LEU A 46 16.77 20.52 -3.37
CA LEU A 46 16.84 19.06 -3.23
C LEU A 46 17.76 18.48 -4.33
N ALA A 47 18.73 17.67 -3.92
CA ALA A 47 19.64 16.99 -4.85
C ALA A 47 18.84 16.05 -5.78
N HIS A 48 19.30 15.94 -7.04
CA HIS A 48 18.65 15.04 -8.01
C HIS A 48 18.82 13.56 -7.63
N SER A 49 19.93 13.21 -6.96
CA SER A 49 20.17 11.89 -6.41
C SER A 49 20.88 12.04 -5.07
N PHE A 50 20.46 11.27 -4.08
CA PHE A 50 21.10 11.22 -2.77
C PHE A 50 20.76 9.90 -2.07
N ASN A 51 21.58 9.55 -1.08
CA ASN A 51 21.32 8.42 -0.21
C ASN A 51 20.87 8.91 1.17
N TYR A 52 19.92 8.21 1.73
CA TYR A 52 19.49 8.41 3.11
C TYR A 52 19.26 7.03 3.76
N ASN A 53 20.05 6.71 4.79
CA ASN A 53 20.13 5.36 5.34
C ASN A 53 20.41 4.36 4.18
N ALA A 54 19.68 3.29 4.08
CA ALA A 54 19.83 2.30 3.01
C ALA A 54 19.01 2.61 1.73
N MET A 55 18.31 3.74 1.70
CA MET A 55 17.47 4.18 0.58
C MET A 55 18.24 5.09 -0.37
N GLN A 56 18.17 4.81 -1.66
CA GLN A 56 18.67 5.69 -2.72
C GLN A 56 17.52 6.42 -3.38
N VAL A 57 17.56 7.73 -3.36
CA VAL A 57 16.58 8.58 -4.05
C VAL A 57 17.09 8.97 -5.42
N GLY A 58 16.27 8.76 -6.43
CA GLY A 58 16.46 9.16 -7.80
C GLY A 58 15.56 10.32 -8.21
N TYR A 59 15.85 10.89 -9.38
CA TYR A 59 15.14 12.01 -10.00
C TYR A 59 14.86 11.72 -11.45
N ALA A 60 13.68 12.11 -11.93
CA ALA A 60 13.36 12.07 -13.34
C ALA A 60 12.43 13.23 -13.75
N THR A 61 12.38 13.50 -15.05
CA THR A 61 11.46 14.48 -15.65
C THR A 61 10.21 13.78 -16.15
N LEU A 62 9.07 14.47 -16.04
CA LEU A 62 7.81 13.99 -16.61
C LEU A 62 7.77 14.23 -18.13
N PRO A 63 7.03 13.39 -18.87
CA PRO A 63 6.80 13.61 -20.30
C PRO A 63 6.02 14.91 -20.55
N SER A 64 6.02 15.38 -21.80
CA SER A 64 5.16 16.49 -22.22
C SER A 64 3.71 16.05 -22.37
N GLY A 65 2.77 16.97 -22.11
CA GLY A 65 1.33 16.72 -22.22
C GLY A 65 0.70 16.18 -20.93
N THR A 66 -0.45 16.73 -20.58
CA THR A 66 -1.13 16.42 -19.29
C THR A 66 -1.55 14.96 -19.20
N GLU A 67 -2.03 14.36 -20.29
CA GLU A 67 -2.49 12.98 -20.26
C GLU A 67 -1.30 11.99 -20.12
N ALA A 68 -0.20 12.23 -20.83
CA ALA A 68 1.01 11.44 -20.70
C ALA A 68 1.58 11.52 -19.27
N LYS A 69 1.57 12.72 -18.65
CA LYS A 69 1.94 12.88 -17.23
C LYS A 69 1.06 12.05 -16.31
N LYS A 70 -0.28 12.09 -16.50
CA LYS A 70 -1.20 11.30 -15.68
C LYS A 70 -0.89 9.80 -15.75
N GLN A 71 -0.73 9.26 -16.96
CA GLN A 71 -0.43 7.83 -17.14
C GLN A 71 0.90 7.45 -16.47
N THR A 72 1.94 8.28 -16.66
CA THR A 72 3.24 8.07 -15.99
C THR A 72 3.10 8.09 -14.46
N LEU A 73 2.36 9.06 -13.92
CA LEU A 73 2.17 9.19 -12.47
C LEU A 73 1.35 8.04 -11.88
N ILE A 74 0.33 7.55 -12.60
CA ILE A 74 -0.45 6.37 -12.18
C ILE A 74 0.46 5.14 -12.10
N GLN A 75 1.29 4.92 -13.12
CA GLN A 75 2.25 3.81 -13.13
C GLN A 75 3.26 3.94 -11.97
N LEU A 76 3.85 5.12 -11.78
CA LEU A 76 4.80 5.36 -10.71
C LEU A 76 4.20 5.11 -9.32
N LEU A 77 2.96 5.53 -9.07
CA LEU A 77 2.29 5.28 -7.80
C LEU A 77 1.98 3.79 -7.56
N ALA A 78 1.84 3.00 -8.62
CA ALA A 78 1.72 1.55 -8.50
C ALA A 78 3.06 0.88 -8.16
N GLU A 79 4.19 1.48 -8.57
CA GLU A 79 5.55 0.99 -8.31
C GLU A 79 6.12 1.51 -6.99
N HIS A 80 5.63 2.67 -6.50
CA HIS A 80 6.14 3.39 -5.33
C HIS A 80 5.02 3.62 -4.29
N PRO A 81 4.70 2.61 -3.46
CA PRO A 81 3.65 2.71 -2.44
C PRO A 81 3.94 3.79 -1.38
N GLU A 82 5.20 4.14 -1.17
CA GLU A 82 5.60 5.27 -0.34
C GLU A 82 5.18 6.63 -0.93
N GLY A 83 4.82 6.65 -2.21
CA GLY A 83 4.54 7.86 -2.98
C GLY A 83 5.79 8.44 -3.63
N ILE A 84 5.61 9.51 -4.39
CA ILE A 84 6.68 10.23 -5.10
C ILE A 84 6.63 11.72 -4.77
N VAL A 85 7.78 12.38 -4.74
CA VAL A 85 7.83 13.83 -4.62
C VAL A 85 7.56 14.45 -5.99
N LEU A 86 6.45 15.12 -6.15
CA LEU A 86 6.05 15.78 -7.39
C LEU A 86 6.32 17.29 -7.29
N TYR A 87 6.98 17.85 -8.30
CA TYR A 87 7.30 19.28 -8.38
C TYR A 87 6.62 19.96 -9.56
N ASP A 88 5.89 21.05 -9.28
CA ASP A 88 5.29 21.95 -10.27
C ASP A 88 6.20 23.17 -10.47
N ARG A 89 6.84 23.25 -11.64
CA ARG A 89 7.72 24.37 -11.97
C ARG A 89 6.93 25.64 -12.27
N SER A 90 5.69 25.53 -12.72
CA SER A 90 4.84 26.70 -13.03
C SER A 90 4.36 27.43 -11.77
N ARG A 91 4.32 26.69 -10.66
CA ARG A 91 3.98 27.16 -9.31
C ARG A 91 5.01 26.64 -8.35
N PRO A 92 6.24 27.21 -8.28
CA PRO A 92 7.39 26.58 -7.60
C PRO A 92 7.05 25.96 -6.25
N HIS A 93 6.51 24.73 -6.28
CA HIS A 93 6.04 23.99 -5.11
C HIS A 93 6.15 22.49 -5.34
N ALA A 94 6.32 21.75 -4.27
CA ALA A 94 6.35 20.30 -4.26
C ALA A 94 5.43 19.72 -3.20
N VAL A 95 4.86 18.58 -3.52
CA VAL A 95 4.04 17.76 -2.62
C VAL A 95 4.53 16.31 -2.65
N LEU A 96 4.18 15.53 -1.65
CA LEU A 96 4.24 14.07 -1.74
C LEU A 96 2.95 13.59 -2.41
N LEU A 97 3.03 13.14 -3.66
CA LEU A 97 1.93 12.47 -4.35
C LEU A 97 1.83 11.05 -3.79
N THR A 98 0.65 10.66 -3.29
CA THR A 98 0.51 9.45 -2.48
C THR A 98 -0.25 8.35 -3.17
N ASP A 99 -1.28 8.69 -3.94
CA ASP A 99 -2.12 7.71 -4.59
C ASP A 99 -3.03 8.32 -5.68
N TYR A 100 -3.63 7.44 -6.47
CA TYR A 100 -4.65 7.77 -7.47
C TYR A 100 -5.86 6.88 -7.26
N THR A 101 -6.97 7.48 -6.85
CA THR A 101 -8.21 6.79 -6.52
C THR A 101 -9.39 7.52 -7.16
N ASP A 102 -10.30 6.80 -7.80
CA ASP A 102 -11.53 7.34 -8.44
C ASP A 102 -11.29 8.49 -9.44
N GLY A 103 -10.21 8.41 -10.19
CA GLY A 103 -9.87 9.46 -11.16
C GLY A 103 -9.21 10.69 -10.55
N VAL A 104 -8.91 10.67 -9.24
CA VAL A 104 -8.33 11.79 -8.48
C VAL A 104 -6.95 11.42 -7.94
N PHE A 105 -5.98 12.28 -8.18
CA PHE A 105 -4.69 12.20 -7.48
C PHE A 105 -4.81 12.80 -6.09
N TYR A 106 -4.21 12.12 -5.12
CA TYR A 106 -4.11 12.59 -3.74
C TYR A 106 -2.66 12.84 -3.35
N CYS A 107 -2.47 13.79 -2.44
CA CYS A 107 -1.15 14.16 -1.99
C CYS A 107 -1.15 14.61 -0.52
N SER A 108 0.04 14.67 0.06
CA SER A 108 0.32 15.39 1.30
C SER A 108 1.10 16.65 0.96
N ASP A 109 0.51 17.82 1.23
CA ASP A 109 1.11 19.11 0.94
C ASP A 109 1.87 19.63 2.18
N PRO A 110 3.17 19.90 2.09
CA PRO A 110 3.95 20.42 3.20
C PRO A 110 3.64 21.90 3.54
N ALA A 111 2.89 22.62 2.69
CA ALA A 111 2.54 24.02 2.93
C ALA A 111 1.66 24.20 4.18
N GLY A 112 1.91 25.29 4.90
CA GLY A 112 1.26 25.51 6.19
C GLY A 112 -0.24 25.79 6.18
N SER A 113 -0.79 26.14 5.02
CA SER A 113 -2.21 26.48 4.83
C SER A 113 -3.09 25.28 4.52
N VAL A 114 -2.51 24.10 4.27
CA VAL A 114 -3.23 22.88 3.86
C VAL A 114 -3.17 21.84 4.99
N SER A 115 -4.16 20.99 5.06
CA SER A 115 -4.13 19.81 5.94
C SER A 115 -2.89 18.96 5.65
N LEU A 116 -2.23 18.50 6.69
CA LEU A 116 -1.07 17.61 6.58
C LEU A 116 -1.47 16.18 6.20
N GLY A 117 -2.76 15.89 6.15
CA GLY A 117 -3.27 14.60 5.74
C GLY A 117 -3.34 14.43 4.23
N ARG A 118 -3.95 13.34 3.81
CA ARG A 118 -4.24 13.05 2.43
C ARG A 118 -5.31 14.00 1.90
N VAL A 119 -4.97 14.80 0.89
CA VAL A 119 -5.90 15.73 0.25
C VAL A 119 -5.91 15.53 -1.26
N PRO A 120 -7.01 15.80 -1.98
CA PRO A 120 -6.99 15.78 -3.44
C PRO A 120 -6.02 16.84 -3.96
N ILE A 121 -5.31 16.55 -5.05
CA ILE A 121 -4.31 17.47 -5.61
C ILE A 121 -4.91 18.83 -5.99
N SER A 122 -6.21 18.89 -6.26
CA SER A 122 -6.93 20.15 -6.52
C SER A 122 -6.99 21.09 -5.31
N ALA A 123 -6.81 20.56 -4.10
CA ALA A 123 -6.73 21.35 -2.87
C ALA A 123 -5.30 21.80 -2.53
N ALA A 124 -4.30 21.25 -3.21
CA ALA A 124 -2.90 21.63 -3.05
C ALA A 124 -2.51 22.79 -3.99
N SER A 125 -1.37 23.42 -3.71
CA SER A 125 -0.86 24.54 -4.53
C SER A 125 -0.10 24.09 -5.78
N ILE A 126 -0.47 22.94 -6.36
CA ILE A 126 0.20 22.27 -7.49
C ILE A 126 -0.82 21.73 -8.47
N SER A 127 -0.42 21.48 -9.72
CA SER A 127 -1.27 20.84 -10.74
C SER A 127 -0.48 19.79 -11.52
N ILE A 128 -1.18 18.74 -12.00
CA ILE A 128 -0.58 17.74 -12.89
C ILE A 128 -0.06 18.38 -14.18
N ALA A 129 -0.81 19.34 -14.73
CA ALA A 129 -0.42 20.04 -15.97
C ALA A 129 0.91 20.81 -15.80
N GLY A 130 1.10 21.47 -14.65
CA GLY A 130 2.31 22.23 -14.32
C GLY A 130 3.47 21.38 -13.81
N ALA A 131 3.20 20.15 -13.39
CA ALA A 131 4.22 19.23 -12.89
C ALA A 131 5.30 18.98 -13.96
N SER A 132 6.56 19.00 -13.54
CA SER A 132 7.71 18.94 -14.45
C SER A 132 8.68 17.79 -14.17
N CYS A 133 8.82 17.43 -12.91
CA CYS A 133 9.75 16.39 -12.47
C CYS A 133 9.32 15.78 -11.14
N TYR A 134 9.97 14.69 -10.78
CA TYR A 134 9.68 13.95 -9.56
C TYR A 134 10.94 13.30 -8.99
N TRP A 135 10.88 13.01 -7.69
CA TRP A 135 11.84 12.14 -7.00
C TRP A 135 11.12 10.91 -6.49
N TYR A 136 11.84 9.80 -6.48
CA TYR A 136 11.34 8.48 -6.12
C TYR A 136 12.44 7.67 -5.44
N ILE A 137 12.11 6.62 -4.75
CA ILE A 137 13.10 5.70 -4.18
C ILE A 137 13.52 4.72 -5.26
N ALA A 138 14.73 4.92 -5.79
CA ALA A 138 15.27 4.12 -6.89
C ALA A 138 15.76 2.75 -6.43
N SER A 139 16.23 2.63 -5.18
CA SER A 139 16.55 1.37 -4.52
C SER A 139 16.45 1.52 -3.01
N ASP A 140 16.10 0.44 -2.36
CA ASP A 140 16.00 0.35 -0.92
C ASP A 140 16.57 -0.98 -0.44
N GLN A 141 17.67 -0.90 0.29
CA GLN A 141 18.32 -2.09 0.84
C GLN A 141 17.72 -2.53 2.19
N ASN A 142 16.88 -1.69 2.82
CA ASN A 142 16.13 -2.11 4.01
C ASN A 142 15.04 -3.13 3.65
N SER A 143 14.47 -3.03 2.44
CA SER A 143 13.49 -4.01 1.95
C SER A 143 14.06 -5.42 1.79
N VAL A 144 15.40 -5.55 1.75
CA VAL A 144 16.12 -6.83 1.70
C VAL A 144 16.24 -7.47 3.08
N THR A 145 16.03 -6.71 4.16
CA THR A 145 16.06 -7.18 5.55
C THR A 145 14.71 -7.63 6.08
N ALA A 146 13.63 -7.48 5.29
CA ALA A 146 12.41 -8.25 5.52
C ALA A 146 12.79 -9.72 5.51
N SER A 147 12.58 -10.43 6.63
CA SER A 147 12.96 -11.84 6.72
C SER A 147 12.52 -12.58 5.47
N PRO A 148 13.43 -13.09 4.62
CA PRO A 148 13.06 -13.80 3.41
C PRO A 148 12.30 -15.10 3.70
N ASP A 149 12.08 -15.41 4.96
CA ASP A 149 11.62 -16.68 5.46
C ASP A 149 10.14 -16.69 5.86
N SER A 150 9.38 -15.63 5.55
CA SER A 150 7.95 -15.59 5.85
C SER A 150 7.10 -15.15 4.67
N LEU A 151 5.90 -15.70 4.62
CA LEU A 151 4.81 -15.25 3.76
C LEU A 151 4.44 -13.81 4.15
N ARG A 152 4.26 -12.90 3.17
CA ARG A 152 4.02 -11.49 3.45
C ARG A 152 3.22 -10.77 2.36
N LEU A 153 2.59 -9.69 2.78
CA LEU A 153 1.96 -8.68 1.91
C LEU A 153 2.75 -7.38 2.01
N GLU A 154 3.07 -6.76 0.89
CA GLU A 154 3.84 -5.52 0.81
C GLU A 154 3.08 -4.45 0.04
N GLY A 155 3.12 -3.21 0.53
CA GLY A 155 2.58 -2.05 -0.16
C GLY A 155 1.11 -2.18 -0.56
N MET A 156 0.32 -2.90 0.22
CA MET A 156 -1.09 -3.13 -0.07
C MET A 156 -1.92 -1.89 0.29
N HIS A 157 -2.85 -1.53 -0.61
CA HIS A 157 -3.94 -0.62 -0.27
C HIS A 157 -5.16 -1.42 0.15
N TYR A 158 -5.76 -1.05 1.26
CA TYR A 158 -7.06 -1.59 1.66
C TYR A 158 -8.07 -0.46 1.90
N PRO A 159 -9.36 -0.70 1.65
CA PRO A 159 -10.39 0.32 1.82
C PRO A 159 -10.64 0.65 3.28
N VAL A 160 -10.97 1.91 3.56
CA VAL A 160 -11.50 2.37 4.86
C VAL A 160 -12.91 2.90 4.67
N ASN A 161 -13.10 3.73 3.65
CA ASN A 161 -14.40 4.22 3.21
C ASN A 161 -14.42 4.23 1.70
N ILE A 162 -15.52 3.81 1.11
CA ILE A 162 -15.75 3.90 -0.34
C ILE A 162 -17.03 4.70 -0.57
N ARG A 163 -16.97 5.66 -1.50
CA ARG A 163 -18.17 6.36 -1.94
C ARG A 163 -18.96 5.45 -2.88
N THR A 164 -20.27 5.37 -2.68
CA THR A 164 -21.20 4.61 -3.53
C THR A 164 -20.96 4.92 -5.01
N GLY A 165 -20.86 3.88 -5.83
CA GLY A 165 -20.57 3.97 -7.25
C GLY A 165 -19.13 4.35 -7.60
N LYS A 166 -18.22 4.42 -6.62
CA LYS A 166 -16.80 4.65 -6.81
C LYS A 166 -16.01 3.40 -6.46
N GLY A 167 -14.96 3.15 -7.21
CA GLY A 167 -14.08 2.02 -6.99
C GLY A 167 -12.74 2.43 -6.40
N MET A 168 -11.99 1.43 -5.99
CA MET A 168 -10.55 1.49 -5.80
C MET A 168 -9.93 0.29 -6.51
N SER A 169 -8.64 0.35 -6.76
CA SER A 169 -7.91 -0.79 -7.33
C SER A 169 -7.38 -1.68 -6.23
N VAL A 170 -7.48 -3.00 -6.45
CA VAL A 170 -6.70 -3.99 -5.71
C VAL A 170 -5.23 -3.76 -6.01
N SER A 171 -4.40 -3.66 -4.99
CA SER A 171 -2.97 -3.39 -5.13
C SER A 171 -2.16 -4.00 -4.00
N GLY A 172 -0.87 -4.12 -4.21
CA GLY A 172 0.09 -4.71 -3.29
C GLY A 172 0.83 -5.88 -3.92
N ILE A 173 1.83 -6.36 -3.22
CA ILE A 173 2.65 -7.52 -3.59
C ILE A 173 2.44 -8.60 -2.55
N ALA A 174 2.03 -9.78 -3.01
CA ALA A 174 2.10 -11.01 -2.24
C ALA A 174 3.47 -11.65 -2.46
N ALA A 175 4.15 -12.07 -1.40
CA ALA A 175 5.44 -12.73 -1.50
C ALA A 175 5.54 -13.90 -0.52
N SER A 176 6.06 -15.04 -1.02
CA SER A 176 6.36 -16.23 -0.22
C SER A 176 7.71 -16.14 0.46
N ALA A 177 8.00 -17.08 1.34
CA ALA A 177 9.35 -17.33 1.85
C ALA A 177 10.35 -17.60 0.70
N SER A 178 11.65 -17.41 0.96
CA SER A 178 12.72 -17.48 -0.05
C SER A 178 12.84 -18.82 -0.78
N ASN A 179 12.37 -19.90 -0.17
CA ASN A 179 12.40 -21.26 -0.71
C ASN A 179 11.02 -21.80 -1.10
N ALA A 180 10.02 -20.95 -1.19
CA ALA A 180 8.65 -21.29 -1.48
C ALA A 180 8.09 -20.49 -2.65
N VAL A 181 6.94 -20.91 -3.16
CA VAL A 181 6.15 -20.19 -4.15
C VAL A 181 4.72 -20.03 -3.64
N LEU A 182 4.06 -18.95 -4.04
CA LEU A 182 2.65 -18.72 -3.75
C LEU A 182 1.80 -19.74 -4.51
N THR A 183 1.15 -20.63 -3.82
CA THR A 183 0.23 -21.62 -4.38
C THR A 183 -1.18 -21.11 -4.46
N GLU A 184 -1.52 -20.09 -3.65
CA GLU A 184 -2.82 -19.46 -3.64
C GLU A 184 -2.69 -17.99 -3.23
N VAL A 185 -3.43 -17.15 -3.94
CA VAL A 185 -3.64 -15.74 -3.60
C VAL A 185 -5.12 -15.47 -3.81
N GLU A 186 -5.83 -15.11 -2.77
CA GLU A 186 -7.26 -14.82 -2.82
C GLU A 186 -7.55 -13.43 -2.25
N VAL A 187 -8.49 -12.71 -2.88
CA VAL A 187 -9.06 -11.46 -2.39
C VAL A 187 -10.56 -11.66 -2.25
N VAL A 188 -11.11 -11.33 -1.09
CA VAL A 188 -12.53 -11.53 -0.79
C VAL A 188 -13.12 -10.26 -0.20
N ILE A 189 -14.37 -9.99 -0.53
CA ILE A 189 -15.20 -9.00 0.15
C ILE A 189 -16.37 -9.72 0.79
N LEU A 190 -16.52 -9.54 2.10
CA LEU A 190 -17.63 -10.06 2.89
C LEU A 190 -18.61 -8.94 3.22
N ASP A 191 -19.89 -9.25 3.32
CA ASP A 191 -20.91 -8.35 3.87
C ASP A 191 -20.94 -8.37 5.41
N ALA A 192 -21.83 -7.59 6.01
CA ALA A 192 -22.00 -7.52 7.48
C ALA A 192 -22.50 -8.84 8.14
N ASN A 193 -22.87 -9.85 7.36
CA ASN A 193 -23.26 -11.17 7.82
C ASN A 193 -22.20 -12.23 7.49
N ASP A 194 -20.97 -11.78 7.18
CA ASP A 194 -19.84 -12.61 6.79
C ASP A 194 -20.08 -13.45 5.51
N GLN A 195 -21.03 -13.01 4.66
CA GLN A 195 -21.26 -13.68 3.39
C GLN A 195 -20.38 -13.09 2.29
N THR A 196 -19.74 -13.96 1.52
CA THR A 196 -18.92 -13.53 0.36
C THR A 196 -19.80 -12.86 -0.68
N VAL A 197 -19.54 -11.59 -0.94
CA VAL A 197 -20.23 -10.81 -1.98
C VAL A 197 -19.39 -10.70 -3.25
N GLN A 198 -18.06 -10.72 -3.12
CA GLN A 198 -17.12 -10.79 -4.24
C GLN A 198 -15.86 -11.57 -3.82
N SER A 199 -15.31 -12.34 -4.74
CA SER A 199 -13.99 -12.99 -4.56
C SER A 199 -13.25 -13.10 -5.88
N ALA A 200 -11.93 -13.15 -5.77
CA ALA A 200 -11.02 -13.41 -6.89
C ALA A 200 -9.83 -14.21 -6.36
N GLU A 201 -9.44 -15.25 -7.08
CA GLU A 201 -8.33 -16.13 -6.70
C GLU A 201 -7.36 -16.37 -7.85
N ALA A 202 -6.12 -16.71 -7.53
CA ALA A 202 -5.09 -17.15 -8.47
C ALA A 202 -4.13 -18.12 -7.79
N ALA A 203 -3.53 -19.00 -8.58
CA ALA A 203 -2.43 -19.88 -8.18
C ALA A 203 -1.17 -19.52 -8.99
N PRO A 204 -0.45 -18.45 -8.62
CA PRO A 204 0.60 -17.87 -9.46
C PRO A 204 1.84 -18.75 -9.60
N ASN A 205 2.12 -19.62 -8.61
CA ASN A 205 3.29 -20.51 -8.56
C ASN A 205 4.64 -19.76 -8.73
N VAL A 206 4.72 -18.57 -8.18
CA VAL A 206 5.92 -17.71 -8.14
C VAL A 206 6.17 -17.21 -6.73
N SER A 207 7.40 -16.79 -6.44
CA SER A 207 7.77 -16.29 -5.10
C SER A 207 7.26 -14.88 -4.81
N SER A 208 6.89 -14.11 -5.82
CA SER A 208 6.34 -12.75 -5.67
C SER A 208 5.32 -12.48 -6.77
N TRP A 209 4.17 -11.88 -6.40
CA TRP A 209 3.08 -11.67 -7.33
C TRP A 209 2.26 -10.43 -6.98
N SER A 210 1.84 -9.66 -8.00
CA SER A 210 1.07 -8.44 -7.81
C SER A 210 -0.41 -8.75 -7.65
N LEU A 211 -1.03 -8.29 -6.56
CA LEU A 211 -2.46 -8.37 -6.31
C LEU A 211 -3.28 -7.64 -7.38
N LYS A 212 -2.68 -6.68 -8.09
CA LYS A 212 -3.31 -5.96 -9.21
C LYS A 212 -3.82 -6.90 -10.32
N ASN A 213 -3.28 -8.09 -10.43
CA ASN A 213 -3.76 -9.09 -11.38
C ASN A 213 -5.20 -9.57 -11.08
N LEU A 214 -5.71 -9.35 -9.86
CA LEU A 214 -7.09 -9.63 -9.45
C LEU A 214 -8.02 -8.41 -9.56
N ASP A 215 -7.49 -7.21 -9.85
CA ASP A 215 -8.23 -5.95 -9.84
C ASP A 215 -9.47 -5.95 -10.76
N SER A 216 -9.38 -6.60 -11.91
CA SER A 216 -10.50 -6.68 -12.85
C SER A 216 -11.69 -7.53 -12.35
N GLN A 217 -11.48 -8.36 -11.33
CA GLN A 217 -12.47 -9.27 -10.77
C GLN A 217 -13.15 -8.73 -9.50
N ILE A 218 -12.51 -7.75 -8.84
CA ILE A 218 -13.05 -7.10 -7.63
C ILE A 218 -13.60 -5.72 -8.00
N ARG A 219 -14.89 -5.53 -7.80
CA ARG A 219 -15.66 -4.38 -8.25
C ARG A 219 -16.19 -3.55 -7.08
N PHE A 220 -15.31 -2.85 -6.38
CA PHE A 220 -15.71 -2.01 -5.24
C PHE A 220 -16.83 -1.02 -5.58
N GLY A 221 -16.83 -0.46 -6.81
CA GLY A 221 -17.85 0.49 -7.25
C GLY A 221 -19.26 -0.10 -7.44
N GLU A 222 -19.38 -1.42 -7.47
CA GLU A 222 -20.66 -2.12 -7.59
C GLU A 222 -21.27 -2.50 -6.23
N LEU A 223 -20.53 -2.30 -5.13
CA LEU A 223 -21.01 -2.59 -3.79
C LEU A 223 -22.13 -1.62 -3.38
N PRO A 224 -23.28 -2.11 -2.89
CA PRO A 224 -24.30 -1.29 -2.25
C PRO A 224 -23.77 -0.53 -1.02
N GLU A 225 -24.54 0.43 -0.53
CA GLU A 225 -24.25 1.05 0.77
C GLU A 225 -24.32 0.02 1.89
N GLY A 226 -23.30 0.03 2.76
CA GLY A 226 -23.22 -0.95 3.84
C GLY A 226 -21.83 -1.03 4.48
N SER A 227 -21.69 -1.97 5.40
CA SER A 227 -20.43 -2.36 6.04
C SER A 227 -19.93 -3.66 5.43
N TYR A 228 -18.62 -3.73 5.22
CA TYR A 228 -17.95 -4.83 4.55
C TYR A 228 -16.61 -5.12 5.22
N THR A 229 -16.12 -6.34 5.01
CA THR A 229 -14.75 -6.73 5.33
C THR A 229 -13.99 -7.05 4.04
N TYR A 230 -12.87 -6.39 3.85
CA TYR A 230 -11.89 -6.70 2.80
C TYR A 230 -10.88 -7.70 3.36
N MET A 231 -10.67 -8.79 2.66
CA MET A 231 -9.77 -9.85 3.10
C MET A 231 -8.82 -10.25 1.97
N VAL A 232 -7.57 -10.54 2.32
CA VAL A 232 -6.56 -11.12 1.43
C VAL A 232 -5.99 -12.36 2.10
N VAL A 233 -6.03 -13.49 1.41
CA VAL A 233 -5.48 -14.76 1.87
C VAL A 233 -4.35 -15.18 0.95
N LEU A 234 -3.22 -15.56 1.51
CA LEU A 234 -2.08 -16.11 0.80
C LEU A 234 -1.78 -17.51 1.35
N THR A 235 -1.43 -18.43 0.46
CA THR A 235 -0.88 -19.74 0.82
C THR A 235 0.38 -20.00 -0.01
N ASP A 236 1.42 -20.52 0.61
CA ASP A 236 2.65 -20.90 -0.09
C ASP A 236 2.82 -22.42 -0.18
N SER A 237 3.85 -22.85 -0.95
CA SER A 237 4.17 -24.28 -1.16
C SER A 237 4.67 -25.00 0.08
N ASN A 238 4.98 -24.29 1.17
CA ASN A 238 5.32 -24.86 2.47
C ASN A 238 4.06 -25.06 3.34
N GLY A 239 2.88 -24.71 2.85
CA GLY A 239 1.62 -24.78 3.57
C GLY A 239 1.43 -23.62 4.57
N GLN A 240 2.27 -22.57 4.53
CA GLN A 240 2.06 -21.38 5.34
C GLN A 240 0.90 -20.58 4.77
N THR A 241 0.05 -20.04 5.64
CA THR A 241 -1.08 -19.20 5.27
C THR A 241 -0.99 -17.86 5.99
N LEU A 242 -1.23 -16.78 5.25
CA LEU A 242 -1.38 -15.42 5.77
C LEU A 242 -2.76 -14.91 5.42
N CYS A 243 -3.50 -14.43 6.42
CA CYS A 243 -4.80 -13.79 6.23
C CYS A 243 -4.76 -12.34 6.73
N PHE A 244 -5.08 -11.39 5.87
CA PHE A 244 -5.31 -9.99 6.21
C PHE A 244 -6.78 -9.67 6.16
N MET A 245 -7.30 -8.94 7.16
CA MET A 245 -8.69 -8.49 7.19
C MET A 245 -8.76 -7.01 7.59
N SER A 246 -9.65 -6.25 6.96
CA SER A 246 -9.95 -4.87 7.31
C SER A 246 -11.39 -4.51 7.01
N ASP A 247 -12.08 -3.97 8.01
CA ASP A 247 -13.44 -3.49 7.85
C ASP A 247 -13.47 -2.16 7.09
N PHE A 248 -14.46 -1.97 6.24
CA PHE A 248 -14.68 -0.73 5.52
C PHE A 248 -16.18 -0.44 5.33
N THR A 249 -16.50 0.79 4.96
CA THR A 249 -17.87 1.21 4.70
C THR A 249 -18.04 1.73 3.28
N VAL A 250 -19.22 1.49 2.70
CA VAL A 250 -19.66 2.11 1.43
C VAL A 250 -20.84 3.02 1.75
N SER A 251 -20.75 4.30 1.40
CA SER A 251 -21.86 5.25 1.58
C SER A 251 -21.81 6.40 0.57
N GLY A 252 -22.98 6.98 0.25
CA GLY A 252 -23.09 8.10 -0.70
C GLY A 252 -22.42 9.39 -0.22
N SER A 253 -22.21 9.55 1.09
CA SER A 253 -21.57 10.72 1.71
C SER A 253 -20.07 10.52 1.97
N ALA A 254 -19.53 9.31 1.82
CA ALA A 254 -18.13 9.03 2.08
C ALA A 254 -17.22 9.69 1.02
N ASN A 255 -16.01 10.08 1.45
CA ASN A 255 -14.89 10.31 0.54
C ASN A 255 -14.12 8.99 0.47
N SER A 256 -13.88 8.49 -0.75
CA SER A 256 -13.11 7.25 -0.92
C SER A 256 -11.72 7.41 -0.33
N THR A 257 -11.39 6.56 0.62
CA THR A 257 -10.09 6.51 1.29
C THR A 257 -9.56 5.09 1.30
N ALA A 258 -8.25 4.96 1.12
CA ALA A 258 -7.53 3.73 1.30
C ALA A 258 -6.30 3.98 2.19
N VAL A 259 -5.89 2.96 2.91
CA VAL A 259 -4.70 3.00 3.77
C VAL A 259 -3.66 2.04 3.21
N TYR A 260 -2.39 2.45 3.26
CA TYR A 260 -1.27 1.57 2.96
C TYR A 260 -0.95 0.70 4.16
N TRP A 261 -0.65 -0.55 3.87
CA TRP A 261 -0.26 -1.49 4.89
C TRP A 261 0.81 -2.46 4.36
N SER A 262 1.76 -2.81 5.21
CA SER A 262 2.74 -3.84 4.95
C SER A 262 2.80 -4.77 6.16
N VAL A 263 2.70 -6.09 5.92
CA VAL A 263 2.74 -7.09 6.99
C VAL A 263 4.18 -7.32 7.40
N GLN A 264 4.70 -6.43 8.21
CA GLN A 264 5.90 -6.67 8.99
C GLN A 264 5.81 -6.07 10.40
N ASP A 265 4.60 -5.79 10.87
CA ASP A 265 4.42 -5.42 12.26
C ASP A 265 4.02 -6.65 13.09
N PRO A 266 4.96 -7.32 13.79
CA PRO A 266 4.66 -8.42 14.69
C PRO A 266 4.02 -7.92 16.00
N SER A 267 3.83 -6.61 16.19
CA SER A 267 3.45 -6.03 17.49
C SER A 267 1.95 -5.92 17.70
N GLY A 268 1.14 -6.88 17.29
CA GLY A 268 -0.20 -7.02 17.84
C GLY A 268 -1.38 -6.61 16.99
N SER A 269 -1.27 -6.68 15.67
CA SER A 269 -2.45 -6.58 14.81
C SER A 269 -3.34 -7.83 14.96
N LYS A 270 -4.64 -7.69 14.73
CA LYS A 270 -5.59 -8.82 14.67
C LYS A 270 -5.08 -9.98 13.79
N VAL A 271 -4.22 -9.68 12.82
CA VAL A 271 -3.58 -10.63 11.91
C VAL A 271 -2.67 -11.63 12.62
N SER A 272 -1.83 -11.18 13.58
CA SER A 272 -0.95 -12.10 14.33
C SER A 272 -1.75 -13.06 15.20
N GLN A 273 -2.90 -12.65 15.73
CA GLN A 273 -3.79 -13.53 16.48
C GLN A 273 -4.45 -14.57 15.58
N ILE A 274 -4.96 -14.15 14.41
CA ILE A 274 -5.64 -15.06 13.47
C ILE A 274 -4.65 -16.08 12.88
N VAL A 275 -3.41 -15.68 12.54
CA VAL A 275 -2.38 -16.62 12.05
C VAL A 275 -2.02 -17.65 13.12
N GLN A 276 -1.83 -17.26 14.37
CA GLN A 276 -1.56 -18.20 15.45
C GLN A 276 -2.72 -19.16 15.73
N GLU A 277 -3.96 -18.68 15.62
CA GLU A 277 -5.14 -19.49 15.81
C GLU A 277 -5.38 -20.46 14.64
N VAL A 278 -5.10 -20.05 13.40
CA VAL A 278 -5.14 -20.92 12.20
C VAL A 278 -4.04 -21.97 12.22
N GLU A 279 -2.81 -21.62 12.63
CA GLU A 279 -1.73 -22.59 12.82
C GLU A 279 -2.07 -23.62 13.89
N ALA A 280 -2.66 -23.20 15.01
CA ALA A 280 -3.10 -24.10 16.07
C ALA A 280 -4.19 -25.08 15.59
N ALA A 281 -5.17 -24.58 14.83
CA ALA A 281 -6.24 -25.39 14.25
C ALA A 281 -5.74 -26.36 13.16
N ALA A 282 -4.74 -25.96 12.35
CA ALA A 282 -4.12 -26.80 11.34
C ALA A 282 -3.30 -27.93 11.97
N VAL A 283 -2.57 -27.66 13.05
CA VAL A 283 -1.82 -28.68 13.82
C VAL A 283 -2.78 -29.70 14.44
N GLU A 284 -3.90 -29.24 15.02
CA GLU A 284 -4.91 -30.12 15.62
C GLU A 284 -5.61 -31.01 14.56
N ALA A 285 -5.84 -30.48 13.35
CA ALA A 285 -6.39 -31.24 12.22
C ALA A 285 -5.42 -32.32 11.70
N VAL A 286 -4.12 -32.03 11.65
CA VAL A 286 -3.10 -32.99 11.25
C VAL A 286 -2.91 -34.10 12.29
N GLU A 287 -2.95 -33.77 13.58
CA GLU A 287 -2.86 -34.74 14.67
C GLU A 287 -4.12 -35.65 14.75
N SER A 288 -5.29 -35.16 14.31
CA SER A 288 -6.53 -35.94 14.29
C SER A 288 -6.67 -36.87 13.09
N GLY A 289 -5.75 -36.87 12.12
CA GLY A 289 -5.68 -37.82 11.01
C GLY A 289 -6.81 -37.67 9.98
N SER A 290 -7.43 -36.48 9.84
CA SER A 290 -8.49 -36.25 8.87
C SER A 290 -7.94 -36.01 7.47
N GLU A 291 -8.29 -36.90 6.53
CA GLU A 291 -8.10 -36.71 5.09
C GLU A 291 -9.00 -35.58 4.61
N ALA A 292 -8.49 -34.43 4.25
CA ALA A 292 -9.04 -33.59 3.16
C ALA A 292 -8.52 -32.17 3.17
N VAL A 293 -7.65 -31.85 2.24
CA VAL A 293 -7.26 -30.47 1.89
C VAL A 293 -8.48 -29.64 1.44
N GLY A 294 -9.53 -30.30 0.87
CA GLY A 294 -10.76 -29.64 0.45
C GLY A 294 -11.76 -29.32 1.58
N GLU A 295 -11.75 -30.11 2.67
CA GLU A 295 -12.56 -29.84 3.85
C GLU A 295 -11.89 -28.83 4.78
N THR A 296 -10.57 -28.74 4.78
CA THR A 296 -9.81 -27.75 5.56
C THR A 296 -10.16 -26.33 5.11
N LYS A 297 -10.35 -26.07 3.82
CA LYS A 297 -10.85 -24.79 3.31
C LYS A 297 -12.21 -24.42 3.88
N LYS A 298 -13.18 -25.34 3.82
CA LYS A 298 -14.53 -25.14 4.41
C LYS A 298 -14.48 -24.92 5.91
N ASN A 299 -13.60 -25.61 6.60
CA ASN A 299 -13.46 -25.50 8.05
C ASN A 299 -12.73 -24.19 8.47
N ILE A 300 -11.74 -23.72 7.71
CA ILE A 300 -11.13 -22.41 7.94
C ILE A 300 -12.16 -21.30 7.77
N TRP A 301 -12.98 -21.35 6.72
CA TRP A 301 -14.05 -20.38 6.50
C TRP A 301 -15.15 -20.45 7.57
N SER A 302 -15.59 -21.64 7.98
CA SER A 302 -16.61 -21.79 9.02
C SER A 302 -16.07 -21.42 10.41
N TRP A 303 -14.75 -21.50 10.61
CA TRP A 303 -14.13 -21.17 11.89
C TRP A 303 -13.78 -19.68 11.97
N LEU A 304 -13.38 -19.03 10.88
CA LEU A 304 -13.18 -17.58 10.80
C LEU A 304 -14.49 -16.78 10.91
N LEU A 305 -15.62 -17.39 10.53
CA LEU A 305 -16.93 -16.76 10.45
C LEU A 305 -17.92 -17.26 11.49
N GLY A 306 -17.61 -18.28 12.29
CA GLY A 306 -18.46 -18.88 13.34
C GLY A 306 -18.13 -18.47 14.73
#